data_69159ea7169c151812f043d183ad590b
#
_entry.id   69159ea7169c151812f043d183ad590b
#
_cell.length_a   1.000
_cell.length_b   1.000
_cell.length_c   1.000
_cell.angle_alpha   90.00
_cell.angle_beta   90.00
_cell.angle_gamma   90.00
#
_symmetry.space_group_name_H-M   'P 1'
#
loop_
_entity.id
_entity.type
_entity.pdbx_description
1 polymer ?
#
loop_
_entity_poly.entity_id
_entity_poly.type
_entity_poly.pdbx_seq_one_letter_code
_entity_poly.pdbx_strand_id
1 'polypeptide(L)' 'IRANYLIPGVIMTQMTKNVIAAQPDPEAYSENMRTNNPLHRFGEEQEIAMTAVYLASDETTFMTGASMVVDGGYMAQ' A
#
# COMPACT_ATOMS: atom_id res chain seq x y z
N ILE A 1 16.01 20.01 4.30
CA ILE A 1 14.79 19.27 4.65
C ILE A 1 14.09 18.82 3.38
N ARG A 2 13.69 17.55 3.34
CA ARG A 2 12.95 17.00 2.22
C ARG A 2 11.62 16.44 2.72
N ALA A 3 10.58 16.54 1.89
CA ALA A 3 9.26 16.00 2.22
C ALA A 3 8.70 15.30 0.97
N ASN A 4 8.44 14.02 1.09
CA ASN A 4 7.85 13.21 0.03
C ASN A 4 6.61 12.49 0.55
N TYR A 5 5.82 11.95 -0.38
CA TYR A 5 4.56 11.28 -0.06
C TYR A 5 4.66 9.80 -0.40
N LEU A 6 4.23 8.97 0.54
CA LEU A 6 4.09 7.53 0.31
C LEU A 6 2.61 7.21 0.28
N ILE A 7 2.14 6.67 -0.84
CA ILE A 7 0.73 6.40 -1.07
C ILE A 7 0.55 4.89 -1.22
N PRO A 8 0.17 4.19 -0.13
CA PRO A 8 -0.05 2.74 -0.18
C PRO A 8 -1.42 2.40 -0.74
N GLY A 9 -1.54 1.22 -1.32
CA GLY A 9 -2.82 0.63 -1.66
C GLY A 9 -3.39 -0.16 -0.48
N VAL A 10 -4.09 -1.26 -0.79
CA VAL A 10 -4.66 -2.11 0.27
C VAL A 10 -3.57 -3.05 0.79
N ILE A 11 -3.19 -2.84 2.03
CA ILE A 11 -2.10 -3.57 2.69
C ILE A 11 -2.69 -4.49 3.76
N MET A 12 -2.23 -5.73 3.81
CA MET A 12 -2.68 -6.69 4.80
C MET A 12 -2.03 -6.40 6.15
N THR A 13 -2.69 -5.56 6.93
CA THR A 13 -2.32 -5.21 8.29
C THR A 13 -3.31 -5.84 9.26
N GLN A 14 -3.04 -5.73 10.57
CA GLN A 14 -4.01 -6.17 11.57
C GLN A 14 -5.32 -5.38 11.46
N MET A 15 -5.23 -4.08 11.15
CA MET A 15 -6.42 -3.26 10.94
C MET A 15 -7.25 -3.79 9.75
N THR A 16 -6.61 -4.13 8.65
CA THR A 16 -7.29 -4.68 7.47
C THR A 16 -7.95 -6.01 7.80
N LYS A 17 -7.26 -6.88 8.54
CA LYS A 17 -7.84 -8.16 8.99
C LYS A 17 -9.07 -7.94 9.84
N ASN A 18 -9.03 -6.97 10.75
CA ASN A 18 -10.17 -6.65 11.62
C ASN A 18 -11.36 -6.12 10.82
N VAL A 19 -11.11 -5.26 9.83
CA VAL A 19 -12.16 -4.73 8.96
C VAL A 19 -12.83 -5.86 8.18
N ILE A 20 -12.03 -6.77 7.61
CA ILE A 20 -12.55 -7.91 6.85
C ILE A 20 -13.41 -8.79 7.75
N ALA A 21 -12.93 -9.11 8.94
CA ALA A 21 -13.63 -9.99 9.87
C ALA A 21 -14.97 -9.41 10.34
N ALA A 22 -15.11 -8.09 10.33
CA ALA A 22 -16.34 -7.42 10.76
C ALA A 22 -17.42 -7.35 9.68
N GLN A 23 -17.13 -7.79 8.45
CA GLN A 23 -18.09 -7.70 7.34
C GLN A 23 -19.10 -8.85 7.40
N PRO A 24 -20.32 -8.66 6.85
CA PRO A 24 -21.32 -9.72 6.79
C PRO A 24 -20.85 -10.96 6.04
N ASP A 25 -20.06 -10.77 4.98
CA ASP A 25 -19.45 -11.87 4.23
C ASP A 25 -17.95 -11.57 4.09
N PRO A 26 -17.13 -11.98 5.07
CA PRO A 26 -15.70 -11.68 5.07
C PRO A 26 -14.95 -12.19 3.84
N GLU A 27 -15.30 -13.39 3.37
CA GLU A 27 -14.61 -13.97 2.20
C GLU A 27 -14.86 -13.18 0.93
N ALA A 28 -16.12 -12.79 0.68
CA ALA A 28 -16.46 -12.00 -0.50
C ALA A 28 -15.84 -10.61 -0.43
N TYR A 29 -15.84 -10.00 0.75
CA TYR A 29 -15.23 -8.69 0.96
C TYR A 29 -13.72 -8.74 0.72
N SER A 30 -13.05 -9.73 1.27
CA SER A 30 -11.61 -9.93 1.11
C SER A 30 -11.25 -10.15 -0.37
N GLU A 31 -12.02 -10.99 -1.06
CA GLU A 31 -11.79 -11.26 -2.48
C GLU A 31 -11.96 -10.02 -3.33
N ASN A 32 -12.98 -9.21 -3.04
CA ASN A 32 -13.22 -7.97 -3.76
C ASN A 32 -12.07 -6.97 -3.54
N MET A 33 -11.56 -6.86 -2.33
CA MET A 33 -10.41 -6.00 -2.04
C MET A 33 -9.15 -6.50 -2.72
N ARG A 34 -8.92 -7.82 -2.67
CA ARG A 34 -7.73 -8.45 -3.24
C ARG A 34 -7.64 -8.25 -4.75
N THR A 35 -8.77 -8.30 -5.42
CA THR A 35 -8.82 -8.20 -6.89
C THR A 35 -8.98 -6.77 -7.38
N ASN A 36 -9.00 -5.79 -6.49
CA ASN A 36 -9.24 -4.39 -6.82
C ASN A 36 -8.00 -3.68 -7.37
N ASN A 37 -6.95 -4.40 -7.68
CA ASN A 37 -5.75 -3.85 -8.30
C ASN A 37 -5.19 -4.83 -9.33
N PRO A 38 -4.43 -4.34 -10.33
CA PRO A 38 -3.89 -5.18 -11.41
C PRO A 38 -3.03 -6.36 -10.95
N LEU A 39 -2.36 -6.28 -9.80
CA LEU A 39 -1.55 -7.39 -9.31
C LEU A 39 -2.38 -8.46 -8.59
N HIS A 40 -3.67 -8.18 -8.33
CA HIS A 40 -4.64 -9.11 -7.75
C HIS A 40 -4.19 -9.72 -6.43
N ARG A 41 -3.57 -8.89 -5.58
CA ARG A 41 -3.18 -9.31 -4.23
C ARG A 41 -3.14 -8.11 -3.29
N PHE A 42 -3.14 -8.40 -1.98
CA PHE A 42 -2.84 -7.38 -0.99
C PHE A 42 -1.33 -7.08 -1.02
N GLY A 43 -0.98 -5.84 -0.70
CA GLY A 43 0.40 -5.52 -0.40
C GLY A 43 0.75 -6.00 1.01
N GLU A 44 2.02 -6.21 1.24
CA GLU A 44 2.52 -6.61 2.56
C GLU A 44 3.13 -5.41 3.28
N GLU A 45 3.06 -5.42 4.62
CA GLU A 45 3.59 -4.33 5.44
C GLU A 45 5.05 -4.05 5.12
N GLN A 46 5.83 -5.10 4.85
CA GLN A 46 7.24 -4.98 4.53
C GLN A 46 7.48 -4.19 3.24
N GLU A 47 6.60 -4.33 2.26
CA GLU A 47 6.72 -3.62 0.99
C GLU A 47 6.60 -2.11 1.19
N ILE A 48 5.72 -1.70 2.10
CA ILE A 48 5.56 -0.28 2.46
C ILE A 48 6.74 0.19 3.33
N ALA A 49 7.16 -0.62 4.29
CA ALA A 49 8.28 -0.28 5.18
C ALA A 49 9.57 -0.07 4.39
N MET A 50 9.86 -0.93 3.40
CA MET A 50 11.06 -0.81 2.58
C MET A 50 11.03 0.45 1.71
N THR A 51 9.85 0.82 1.20
CA THR A 51 9.69 2.06 0.44
C THR A 51 9.94 3.28 1.33
N ALA A 52 9.44 3.25 2.56
CA ALA A 52 9.67 4.33 3.52
C ALA A 52 11.15 4.49 3.85
N VAL A 53 11.86 3.36 4.03
CA VAL A 53 13.29 3.37 4.28
C VAL A 53 14.05 3.98 3.09
N TYR A 54 13.68 3.62 1.87
CA TYR A 54 14.29 4.17 0.67
C TYR A 54 14.11 5.69 0.61
N LEU A 55 12.89 6.17 0.84
CA LEU A 55 12.61 7.62 0.81
C LEU A 55 13.34 8.38 1.90
N ALA A 56 13.59 7.77 3.05
CA ALA A 56 14.33 8.38 4.15
C ALA A 56 15.85 8.28 3.99
N SER A 57 16.33 7.51 3.02
CA SER A 57 17.75 7.22 2.86
C SER A 57 18.48 8.31 2.09
N ASP A 58 19.82 8.24 2.10
CA ASP A 58 20.68 9.12 1.32
C ASP A 58 20.64 8.81 -0.18
N GLU A 59 19.97 7.72 -0.58
CA GLU A 59 19.78 7.35 -1.98
C GLU A 59 18.86 8.33 -2.70
N THR A 60 18.05 9.10 -1.98
CA THR A 60 17.04 9.98 -2.55
C THR A 60 17.29 11.46 -2.24
N THR A 61 18.56 11.87 -2.19
CA THR A 61 18.90 13.24 -1.78
C THR A 61 18.40 14.31 -2.75
N PHE A 62 18.07 13.94 -3.99
CA PHE A 62 17.53 14.87 -4.97
C PHE A 62 16.00 14.80 -5.08
N MET A 63 15.33 14.14 -4.14
CA MET A 63 13.86 13.99 -4.14
C MET A 63 13.24 14.85 -3.05
N THR A 64 12.28 15.68 -3.44
CA THR A 64 11.38 16.38 -2.51
C THR A 64 10.09 16.70 -3.26
N GLY A 65 8.97 16.65 -2.57
CA GLY A 65 7.66 16.86 -3.18
C GLY A 65 7.20 15.73 -4.09
N ALA A 66 7.86 14.58 -4.08
CA ALA A 66 7.53 13.45 -4.94
C ALA A 66 6.50 12.52 -4.28
N SER A 67 5.66 11.91 -5.12
CA SER A 67 4.71 10.87 -4.69
C SER A 67 5.24 9.51 -5.09
N MET A 68 5.32 8.59 -4.12
CA MET A 68 5.68 7.19 -4.36
C MET A 68 4.45 6.34 -4.14
N VAL A 69 3.88 5.82 -5.21
CA VAL A 69 2.64 5.03 -5.17
C VAL A 69 3.00 3.55 -5.12
N VAL A 70 2.52 2.86 -4.09
CA VAL A 70 2.77 1.42 -3.88
C VAL A 70 1.42 0.75 -3.65
N ASP A 71 0.68 0.52 -4.74
CA ASP A 71 -0.74 0.13 -4.68
C ASP A 71 -1.11 -1.02 -5.61
N GLY A 72 -0.13 -1.76 -6.12
CA GLY A 72 -0.41 -2.86 -7.05
C GLY A 72 -1.00 -2.41 -8.37
N GLY A 73 -0.88 -1.14 -8.72
CA GLY A 73 -1.40 -0.58 -9.95
C GLY A 73 -2.81 0.00 -9.86
N TYR A 74 -3.36 0.10 -8.65
CA TYR A 74 -4.74 0.57 -8.46
C TYR A 74 -4.99 1.92 -9.15
N MET A 75 -4.10 2.89 -8.96
CA MET A 75 -4.27 4.22 -9.55
C MET A 75 -3.97 4.28 -11.04
N ALA A 76 -3.35 3.24 -11.59
CA ALA A 76 -3.00 3.18 -13.00
C ALA A 76 -4.10 2.58 -13.89
N GLN A 77 -5.15 2.06 -13.29
CA GLN A 77 -6.25 1.43 -14.05
C GLN A 77 -7.34 2.42 -14.45
#